data_66b2cc42cc61895ac477808131e8e63d
#
_entry.id   66b2cc42cc61895ac477808131e8e63d
#
_cell.length_a   1.000
_cell.length_b   1.000
_cell.length_c   1.000
_cell.angle_alpha   90.00
_cell.angle_beta   90.00
_cell.angle_gamma   90.00
#
_symmetry.space_group_name_H-M   'P 1'
#
loop_
_entity.id
_entity.type
_entity.pdbx_description
1 polymer ?
#
loop_
_entity_poly.entity_id
_entity_poly.type
_entity_poly.pdbx_seq_one_letter_code
_entity_poly.pdbx_strand_id
1 'polypeptide(L)'
;MARPLPLNKDLIVCVPSNYSNTSRGKFFENFCADILRRQSYRIDGMEVRKSGMEIDIQATHTPSNEKLYVECKFMQQKVDSSVVDLAFSQAFRLRVKKIALFSISDLGKDAQSTLEDYRLDERIDYSFFDKKEILISIIATGKVEDIPTDDIPAKYTSATLLVHPEIEMTWLLQEVENGSPIRVVPFAINKNSKIPSVSRISDIIKEQGLFEGLEVTDFYILSEPEQTVSSSKLSENYEREIVSEIILADDFMDYKPCQPKDFVGREYIQKEVWDYLENVRGNSSQSRVLSLIGGSGNGKSSLIARLSSRFKNQKWKNKFFLTPVDVRSARGGRFVAEAVVKAFSSAIKEGFIEYEKPFLIESVTDIIGSESVQECLKYLSEHDKVLTIFFDQFEEVFMKEELFGLFKEFERFALDVSALQSNLVVGFSWRTGITLGDENPAYSMWNRLKDYRVEKKLEPFDLKDSSKLINSFELNTGFKLNKPLRTRLIQQAQGYPWLLKKLCIHVFKKL
;
A
#
# COMPACT_ATOMS: atom_id res chain seq x y z
N MET A 1 27.38 -5.90 0.85
CA MET A 1 27.90 -4.61 1.37
C MET A 1 26.87 -3.55 1.07
N ALA A 2 26.44 -2.80 2.08
CA ALA A 2 25.50 -1.70 1.88
C ALA A 2 26.08 -0.68 0.89
N ARG A 3 25.23 -0.12 0.03
CA ARG A 3 25.62 0.86 -0.97
C ARG A 3 26.12 2.13 -0.24
N PRO A 4 27.31 2.67 -0.58
CA PRO A 4 27.87 3.81 0.15
C PRO A 4 27.13 5.14 -0.07
N LEU A 5 26.33 5.26 -1.14
CA LEU A 5 25.52 6.45 -1.47
C LEU A 5 24.17 6.05 -2.08
N PRO A 6 23.08 6.79 -1.84
CA PRO A 6 21.80 6.54 -2.47
C PRO A 6 21.90 6.69 -4.00
N LEU A 7 21.11 5.90 -4.74
CA LEU A 7 21.01 6.01 -6.19
C LEU A 7 20.40 7.37 -6.55
N ASN A 8 21.13 8.19 -7.28
CA ASN A 8 20.59 9.46 -7.75
C ASN A 8 19.56 9.20 -8.84
N LYS A 9 18.30 9.61 -8.63
CA LYS A 9 17.21 9.44 -9.58
C LYS A 9 16.92 10.75 -10.30
N ASP A 10 16.77 10.69 -11.63
CA ASP A 10 16.47 11.86 -12.47
C ASP A 10 15.39 11.51 -13.52
N LEU A 11 14.80 12.54 -14.14
CA LEU A 11 13.78 12.42 -15.16
C LEU A 11 14.24 13.16 -16.43
N ILE A 12 14.17 12.47 -17.56
CA ILE A 12 14.30 13.09 -18.88
C ILE A 12 13.00 12.84 -19.66
N VAL A 13 12.34 13.93 -20.05
CA VAL A 13 11.18 13.87 -20.95
C VAL A 13 11.62 14.47 -22.29
N CYS A 14 11.55 13.67 -23.34
CA CYS A 14 11.94 14.10 -24.67
C CYS A 14 10.96 13.59 -25.74
N VAL A 15 11.04 14.13 -26.92
CA VAL A 15 10.18 13.81 -28.07
C VAL A 15 11.02 13.79 -29.33
N PRO A 16 10.59 13.12 -30.42
CA PRO A 16 11.28 13.12 -31.69
C PRO A 16 11.67 14.54 -32.14
N SER A 17 12.86 14.68 -32.71
CA SER A 17 13.39 15.97 -33.18
C SER A 17 12.51 16.65 -34.23
N ASN A 18 11.75 15.86 -35.00
CA ASN A 18 10.82 16.35 -36.04
C ASN A 18 9.48 16.86 -35.49
N TYR A 19 9.22 16.75 -34.17
CA TYR A 19 8.00 17.33 -33.59
C TYR A 19 8.01 18.85 -33.63
N SER A 20 6.89 19.43 -34.09
CA SER A 20 6.67 20.88 -34.00
C SER A 20 6.56 21.33 -32.53
N ASN A 21 6.75 22.60 -32.24
CA ASN A 21 6.57 23.13 -30.89
C ASN A 21 5.17 22.81 -30.31
N THR A 22 4.14 22.91 -31.17
CA THR A 22 2.77 22.52 -30.77
C THR A 22 2.66 21.04 -30.43
N SER A 23 3.28 20.13 -31.20
CA SER A 23 3.26 18.72 -30.93
C SER A 23 4.01 18.35 -29.66
N ARG A 24 5.10 19.08 -29.36
CA ARG A 24 5.88 18.95 -28.10
C ARG A 24 5.04 19.37 -26.90
N GLY A 25 4.38 20.51 -26.99
CA GLY A 25 3.47 20.99 -25.93
C GLY A 25 2.36 19.99 -25.66
N LYS A 26 1.63 19.53 -26.70
CA LYS A 26 0.56 18.56 -26.58
C LYS A 26 0.99 17.22 -25.97
N PHE A 27 2.18 16.73 -26.30
CA PHE A 27 2.71 15.53 -25.68
C PHE A 27 2.86 15.72 -24.17
N PHE A 28 3.47 16.85 -23.77
CA PHE A 28 3.71 17.12 -22.36
C PHE A 28 2.42 17.38 -21.57
N GLU A 29 1.47 18.13 -22.15
CA GLU A 29 0.13 18.33 -21.57
C GLU A 29 -0.60 17.02 -21.35
N ASN A 30 -0.60 16.12 -22.35
CA ASN A 30 -1.20 14.79 -22.21
C ASN A 30 -0.50 13.95 -21.14
N PHE A 31 0.81 14.04 -21.04
CA PHE A 31 1.61 13.39 -20.02
C PHE A 31 1.25 13.88 -18.61
N CYS A 32 1.13 15.20 -18.42
CA CYS A 32 0.71 15.81 -17.15
C CYS A 32 -0.75 15.44 -16.80
N ALA A 33 -1.65 15.49 -17.79
CA ALA A 33 -3.04 15.10 -17.61
C ALA A 33 -3.17 13.63 -17.14
N ASP A 34 -2.32 12.75 -17.62
CA ASP A 34 -2.32 11.35 -17.24
C ASP A 34 -1.84 11.14 -15.79
N ILE A 35 -0.86 11.93 -15.33
CA ILE A 35 -0.44 11.97 -13.92
C ILE A 35 -1.61 12.43 -13.05
N LEU A 36 -2.28 13.52 -13.43
CA LEU A 36 -3.41 14.08 -12.70
C LEU A 36 -4.60 13.10 -12.61
N ARG A 37 -4.93 12.38 -13.70
CA ARG A 37 -5.98 11.35 -13.67
C ARG A 37 -5.70 10.28 -12.61
N ARG A 38 -4.43 9.89 -12.47
CA ARG A 38 -4.00 8.90 -11.47
C ARG A 38 -3.98 9.47 -10.05
N GLN A 39 -3.94 10.80 -9.91
CA GLN A 39 -4.08 11.51 -8.63
C GLN A 39 -5.54 11.88 -8.30
N SER A 40 -6.51 11.19 -8.89
CA SER A 40 -7.94 11.41 -8.67
C SER A 40 -8.50 12.72 -9.23
N TYR A 41 -7.83 13.32 -10.21
CA TYR A 41 -8.39 14.45 -10.95
C TYR A 41 -9.14 13.96 -12.19
N ARG A 42 -10.36 14.43 -12.35
CA ARG A 42 -11.08 14.37 -13.62
C ARG A 42 -10.62 15.53 -14.50
N ILE A 43 -10.19 15.24 -15.71
CA ILE A 43 -9.84 16.26 -16.69
C ILE A 43 -11.13 16.80 -17.32
N ASP A 44 -11.45 18.05 -17.06
CA ASP A 44 -12.65 18.72 -17.56
C ASP A 44 -12.45 19.29 -18.97
N GLY A 45 -11.20 19.61 -19.33
CA GLY A 45 -10.83 20.06 -20.65
C GLY A 45 -9.33 20.23 -20.84
N MET A 46 -8.88 20.12 -22.08
CA MET A 46 -7.51 20.40 -22.52
C MET A 46 -7.54 21.43 -23.63
N GLU A 47 -6.52 22.31 -23.70
CA GLU A 47 -6.45 23.44 -24.65
C GLU A 47 -7.74 24.29 -24.66
N VAL A 48 -8.29 24.54 -23.46
CA VAL A 48 -9.60 25.21 -23.32
C VAL A 48 -9.41 26.72 -23.55
N ARG A 49 -10.07 27.27 -24.55
CA ARG A 49 -10.10 28.72 -24.79
C ARG A 49 -11.29 29.34 -24.06
N LYS A 50 -11.00 30.20 -23.10
CA LYS A 50 -12.01 30.89 -22.31
C LYS A 50 -11.62 32.37 -22.11
N SER A 51 -12.49 33.28 -22.49
CA SER A 51 -12.28 34.74 -22.30
C SER A 51 -10.96 35.25 -22.89
N GLY A 52 -10.54 34.70 -24.05
CA GLY A 52 -9.29 35.08 -24.71
C GLY A 52 -8.01 34.51 -24.11
N MET A 53 -8.16 33.57 -23.16
CA MET A 53 -7.07 32.83 -22.53
C MET A 53 -7.07 31.39 -23.02
N GLU A 54 -5.90 30.80 -23.17
CA GLU A 54 -5.69 29.39 -23.41
C GLU A 54 -5.30 28.73 -22.10
N ILE A 55 -5.97 27.65 -21.78
CA ILE A 55 -5.76 26.84 -20.55
C ILE A 55 -5.26 25.49 -21.02
N ASP A 56 -4.06 25.11 -20.62
CA ASP A 56 -3.48 23.83 -21.04
C ASP A 56 -4.30 22.66 -20.50
N ILE A 57 -4.58 22.63 -19.17
CA ILE A 57 -5.43 21.62 -18.57
C ILE A 57 -6.35 22.27 -17.52
N GLN A 58 -7.63 21.97 -17.60
CA GLN A 58 -8.59 22.24 -16.54
C GLN A 58 -9.02 20.90 -15.92
N ALA A 59 -8.87 20.78 -14.61
CA ALA A 59 -9.18 19.55 -13.90
C ALA A 59 -10.02 19.84 -12.65
N THR A 60 -10.73 18.82 -12.19
CA THR A 60 -11.50 18.85 -10.93
C THR A 60 -11.08 17.64 -10.08
N HIS A 61 -10.66 17.90 -8.88
CA HIS A 61 -10.35 16.83 -7.92
C HIS A 61 -11.64 16.11 -7.53
N THR A 62 -11.74 14.84 -7.86
CA THR A 62 -13.01 14.08 -7.75
C THR A 62 -13.54 14.02 -6.31
N PRO A 63 -12.72 13.77 -5.26
CA PRO A 63 -13.19 13.72 -3.88
C PRO A 63 -13.65 15.06 -3.31
N SER A 64 -12.90 16.16 -3.53
CA SER A 64 -13.18 17.48 -2.93
C SER A 64 -14.01 18.40 -3.84
N ASN A 65 -14.19 18.04 -5.11
CA ASN A 65 -14.80 18.87 -6.16
C ASN A 65 -14.10 20.22 -6.36
N GLU A 66 -12.83 20.33 -5.96
CA GLU A 66 -12.02 21.53 -6.15
C GLU A 66 -11.47 21.59 -7.58
N LYS A 67 -11.54 22.77 -8.17
CA LYS A 67 -11.03 23.03 -9.50
C LYS A 67 -9.54 23.35 -9.46
N LEU A 68 -8.80 22.75 -10.37
CA LEU A 68 -7.38 22.97 -10.61
C LEU A 68 -7.17 23.59 -11.99
N TYR A 69 -6.43 24.69 -12.03
CA TYR A 69 -5.87 25.27 -13.25
C TYR A 69 -4.45 24.75 -13.42
N VAL A 70 -4.10 24.26 -14.61
CA VAL A 70 -2.78 23.70 -14.87
C VAL A 70 -2.16 24.34 -16.09
N GLU A 71 -0.93 24.77 -15.92
CA GLU A 71 -0.05 25.28 -16.97
C GLU A 71 1.11 24.30 -17.17
N CYS A 72 1.43 23.97 -18.41
CA CYS A 72 2.47 23.01 -18.77
C CYS A 72 3.56 23.67 -19.61
N LYS A 73 4.82 23.61 -19.17
CA LYS A 73 5.96 24.22 -19.88
C LYS A 73 6.99 23.17 -20.28
N PHE A 74 6.95 22.79 -21.54
CA PHE A 74 7.93 21.88 -22.16
C PHE A 74 9.07 22.69 -22.79
N MET A 75 9.97 23.20 -21.94
CA MET A 75 11.09 24.05 -22.36
C MET A 75 12.38 23.68 -21.65
N GLN A 76 13.51 23.83 -22.31
CA GLN A 76 14.83 23.56 -21.74
C GLN A 76 15.38 24.74 -20.91
N GLN A 77 14.96 25.95 -21.24
CA GLN A 77 15.34 27.14 -20.49
C GLN A 77 14.56 27.23 -19.18
N LYS A 78 15.19 27.84 -18.17
CA LYS A 78 14.52 28.06 -16.89
C LYS A 78 13.26 28.88 -17.08
N VAL A 79 12.22 28.50 -16.32
CA VAL A 79 10.95 29.24 -16.30
C VAL A 79 11.20 30.63 -15.71
N ASP A 80 10.78 31.67 -16.38
CA ASP A 80 10.88 33.05 -15.91
C ASP A 80 9.65 33.50 -15.10
N SER A 81 9.75 34.66 -14.45
CA SER A 81 8.66 35.18 -13.61
C SER A 81 7.40 35.48 -14.39
N SER A 82 7.51 35.86 -15.70
CA SER A 82 6.35 36.18 -16.52
C SER A 82 5.39 34.99 -16.71
N VAL A 83 5.93 33.75 -16.72
CA VAL A 83 5.13 32.52 -16.78
C VAL A 83 4.35 32.34 -15.49
N VAL A 84 5.01 32.55 -14.35
CA VAL A 84 4.39 32.44 -13.02
C VAL A 84 3.29 33.49 -12.86
N ASP A 85 3.56 34.75 -13.23
CA ASP A 85 2.60 35.86 -13.19
C ASP A 85 1.39 35.61 -14.09
N LEU A 86 1.64 35.10 -15.30
CA LEU A 86 0.57 34.80 -16.26
C LEU A 86 -0.37 33.71 -15.69
N ALA A 87 0.17 32.63 -15.21
CA ALA A 87 -0.62 31.54 -14.63
C ALA A 87 -1.46 32.03 -13.43
N PHE A 88 -0.86 32.80 -12.53
CA PHE A 88 -1.57 33.41 -11.41
C PHE A 88 -2.71 34.34 -11.89
N SER A 89 -2.43 35.23 -12.81
CA SER A 89 -3.41 36.18 -13.35
C SER A 89 -4.58 35.47 -14.03
N GLN A 90 -4.32 34.40 -14.75
CA GLN A 90 -5.34 33.60 -15.43
C GLN A 90 -6.22 32.88 -14.43
N ALA A 91 -5.63 32.20 -13.44
CA ALA A 91 -6.38 31.49 -12.37
C ALA A 91 -7.24 32.50 -11.58
N PHE A 92 -6.73 33.65 -11.25
CA PHE A 92 -7.48 34.71 -10.58
C PHE A 92 -8.71 35.14 -11.38
N ARG A 93 -8.55 35.40 -12.70
CA ARG A 93 -9.66 35.74 -13.60
C ARG A 93 -10.70 34.61 -13.70
N LEU A 94 -10.25 33.37 -13.68
CA LEU A 94 -11.13 32.18 -13.73
C LEU A 94 -11.76 31.83 -12.39
N ARG A 95 -11.40 32.55 -11.33
CA ARG A 95 -11.82 32.28 -9.93
C ARG A 95 -11.51 30.85 -9.49
N VAL A 96 -10.36 30.33 -9.93
CA VAL A 96 -9.85 29.03 -9.51
C VAL A 96 -8.91 29.24 -8.32
N LYS A 97 -9.03 28.44 -7.29
CA LYS A 97 -8.24 28.56 -6.06
C LYS A 97 -6.92 27.78 -6.09
N LYS A 98 -6.79 26.83 -7.00
CA LYS A 98 -5.59 25.98 -7.11
C LYS A 98 -4.95 26.11 -8.49
N ILE A 99 -3.63 26.31 -8.49
CA ILE A 99 -2.80 26.35 -9.69
C ILE A 99 -1.72 25.29 -9.58
N ALA A 100 -1.46 24.57 -10.66
CA ALA A 100 -0.27 23.75 -10.81
C ALA A 100 0.50 24.16 -12.07
N LEU A 101 1.78 24.45 -11.92
CA LEU A 101 2.71 24.67 -13.01
C LEU A 101 3.64 23.46 -13.13
N PHE A 102 3.51 22.72 -14.23
CA PHE A 102 4.41 21.60 -14.55
C PHE A 102 5.50 22.06 -15.50
N SER A 103 6.75 21.76 -15.18
CA SER A 103 7.88 22.08 -16.05
C SER A 103 8.96 21.01 -16.01
N ILE A 104 9.58 20.73 -17.17
CA ILE A 104 10.78 19.90 -17.26
C ILE A 104 12.08 20.69 -16.96
N SER A 105 11.98 21.97 -16.68
CA SER A 105 13.09 22.84 -16.31
C SER A 105 12.83 23.53 -14.97
N ASP A 106 13.90 23.93 -14.30
CA ASP A 106 13.83 24.63 -13.02
C ASP A 106 13.27 26.04 -13.18
N LEU A 107 12.84 26.64 -12.07
CA LEU A 107 12.54 28.06 -12.00
C LEU A 107 13.82 28.92 -12.09
N GLY A 108 13.73 30.04 -12.76
CA GLY A 108 14.72 31.11 -12.60
C GLY A 108 14.65 31.74 -11.20
N LYS A 109 15.69 32.46 -10.79
CA LYS A 109 15.72 33.08 -9.44
C LYS A 109 14.55 34.03 -9.21
N ASP A 110 14.24 34.87 -10.22
CA ASP A 110 13.13 35.81 -10.12
C ASP A 110 11.77 35.09 -10.09
N ALA A 111 11.61 34.04 -10.89
CA ALA A 111 10.42 33.23 -10.90
C ALA A 111 10.19 32.52 -9.55
N GLN A 112 11.27 32.05 -8.89
CA GLN A 112 11.18 31.44 -7.58
C GLN A 112 10.73 32.47 -6.53
N SER A 113 11.29 33.67 -6.53
CA SER A 113 10.87 34.76 -5.64
C SER A 113 9.40 35.12 -5.87
N THR A 114 9.00 35.26 -7.12
CA THR A 114 7.60 35.55 -7.49
C THR A 114 6.65 34.45 -7.02
N LEU A 115 7.05 33.21 -7.15
CA LEU A 115 6.23 32.06 -6.66
C LEU A 115 6.11 32.06 -5.12
N GLU A 116 7.19 32.39 -4.42
CA GLU A 116 7.19 32.51 -2.95
C GLU A 116 6.24 33.64 -2.50
N ASP A 117 6.28 34.78 -3.18
CA ASP A 117 5.36 35.89 -2.91
C ASP A 117 3.89 35.52 -3.13
N TYR A 118 3.58 34.75 -4.18
CA TYR A 118 2.22 34.27 -4.44
C TYR A 118 1.77 33.19 -3.46
N ARG A 119 2.67 32.38 -2.94
CA ARG A 119 2.36 31.41 -1.88
C ARG A 119 1.94 32.06 -0.55
N LEU A 120 2.30 33.31 -0.33
CA LEU A 120 1.84 34.09 0.81
C LEU A 120 0.39 34.59 0.64
N ASP A 121 -0.16 34.52 -0.58
CA ASP A 121 -1.54 34.86 -0.86
C ASP A 121 -2.46 33.68 -0.57
N GLU A 122 -3.07 33.66 0.61
CA GLU A 122 -3.99 32.59 1.07
C GLU A 122 -5.20 32.34 0.15
N ARG A 123 -5.44 33.24 -0.84
CA ARG A 123 -6.57 33.09 -1.77
C ARG A 123 -6.31 32.08 -2.87
N ILE A 124 -5.05 31.79 -3.18
CA ILE A 124 -4.66 30.90 -4.27
C ILE A 124 -3.54 29.96 -3.77
N ASP A 125 -3.80 28.66 -3.86
CA ASP A 125 -2.81 27.60 -3.64
C ASP A 125 -2.04 27.36 -4.96
N TYR A 126 -0.74 27.67 -4.95
CA TYR A 126 0.12 27.61 -6.14
C TYR A 126 1.23 26.58 -5.98
N SER A 127 1.16 25.52 -6.75
CA SER A 127 2.13 24.42 -6.74
C SER A 127 3.00 24.43 -7.98
N PHE A 128 4.30 24.21 -7.80
CA PHE A 128 5.25 24.03 -8.90
C PHE A 128 5.75 22.57 -8.89
N PHE A 129 5.61 21.91 -10.03
CA PHE A 129 6.07 20.54 -10.26
C PHE A 129 7.28 20.59 -11.20
N ASP A 130 8.47 20.53 -10.62
CA ASP A 130 9.72 20.35 -11.35
C ASP A 130 9.94 18.89 -11.75
N LYS A 131 11.09 18.57 -12.35
CA LYS A 131 11.43 17.20 -12.74
C LYS A 131 11.38 16.22 -11.59
N LYS A 132 11.78 16.61 -10.38
CA LYS A 132 11.78 15.75 -9.20
C LYS A 132 10.36 15.46 -8.73
N GLU A 133 9.55 16.51 -8.61
CA GLU A 133 8.14 16.40 -8.21
C GLU A 133 7.34 15.59 -9.25
N ILE A 134 7.62 15.77 -10.54
CA ILE A 134 7.02 14.98 -11.61
C ILE A 134 7.44 13.51 -11.48
N LEU A 135 8.73 13.22 -11.27
CA LEU A 135 9.23 11.86 -11.07
C LEU A 135 8.59 11.18 -9.85
N ILE A 136 8.54 11.88 -8.72
CA ILE A 136 7.88 11.40 -7.50
C ILE A 136 6.41 11.09 -7.80
N SER A 137 5.71 11.99 -8.50
CA SER A 137 4.31 11.79 -8.89
C SER A 137 4.10 10.58 -9.80
N ILE A 138 4.99 10.34 -10.76
CA ILE A 138 4.93 9.17 -11.66
C ILE A 138 5.05 7.88 -10.87
N ILE A 139 6.02 7.82 -9.96
CA ILE A 139 6.26 6.66 -9.11
C ILE A 139 5.10 6.45 -8.13
N ALA A 140 4.71 7.50 -7.42
CA ALA A 140 3.64 7.44 -6.43
C ALA A 140 2.28 7.02 -7.03
N THR A 141 2.01 7.41 -8.28
CA THR A 141 0.78 7.01 -8.99
C THR A 141 0.86 5.61 -9.63
N GLY A 142 2.00 4.93 -9.51
CA GLY A 142 2.22 3.61 -10.12
C GLY A 142 2.21 3.62 -11.63
N LYS A 143 2.49 4.76 -12.26
CA LYS A 143 2.64 4.87 -13.71
C LYS A 143 3.93 4.18 -14.19
N VAL A 144 4.96 4.20 -13.35
CA VAL A 144 6.17 3.40 -13.48
C VAL A 144 6.51 2.81 -12.11
N GLU A 145 7.05 1.61 -12.09
CA GLU A 145 7.57 1.01 -10.86
C GLU A 145 8.89 1.69 -10.48
N ASP A 146 9.07 1.93 -9.18
CA ASP A 146 10.32 2.51 -8.69
C ASP A 146 11.47 1.49 -8.79
N ILE A 147 12.68 1.98 -9.01
CA ILE A 147 13.87 1.13 -9.00
C ILE A 147 14.15 0.68 -7.56
N PRO A 148 14.23 -0.63 -7.30
CA PRO A 148 14.62 -1.16 -6.00
C PRO A 148 16.09 -0.86 -5.72
N THR A 149 16.35 0.25 -5.05
CA THR A 149 17.68 0.83 -4.86
C THR A 149 18.69 -0.14 -4.23
N ASP A 150 18.20 -1.00 -3.32
CA ASP A 150 19.03 -1.96 -2.59
C ASP A 150 19.48 -3.14 -3.45
N ASP A 151 18.72 -3.45 -4.50
CA ASP A 151 18.99 -4.57 -5.42
C ASP A 151 19.89 -4.16 -6.61
N ILE A 152 20.15 -2.86 -6.76
CA ILE A 152 21.01 -2.34 -7.84
C ILE A 152 22.48 -2.38 -7.42
N PRO A 153 23.37 -3.05 -8.19
CA PRO A 153 24.79 -3.08 -7.89
C PRO A 153 25.42 -1.69 -7.75
N ALA A 154 26.37 -1.55 -6.82
CA ALA A 154 27.01 -0.28 -6.49
C ALA A 154 27.77 0.39 -7.65
N LYS A 155 28.06 -0.34 -8.71
CA LYS A 155 28.65 0.21 -9.95
C LYS A 155 27.73 1.15 -10.72
N TYR A 156 26.41 1.11 -10.47
CA TYR A 156 25.44 2.04 -11.02
C TYR A 156 25.22 3.18 -10.05
N THR A 157 25.54 4.41 -10.43
CA THR A 157 25.50 5.57 -9.52
C THR A 157 24.27 6.45 -9.71
N SER A 158 23.65 6.38 -10.89
CA SER A 158 22.42 7.11 -11.18
C SER A 158 21.44 6.28 -12.00
N ALA A 159 20.17 6.62 -11.87
CA ALA A 159 19.06 6.06 -12.63
C ALA A 159 18.23 7.20 -13.20
N THR A 160 18.08 7.24 -14.50
CA THR A 160 17.30 8.25 -15.21
C THR A 160 16.07 7.60 -15.81
N LEU A 161 14.88 8.09 -15.48
CA LEU A 161 13.66 7.70 -16.17
C LEU A 161 13.56 8.48 -17.49
N LEU A 162 13.71 7.76 -18.60
CA LEU A 162 13.52 8.32 -19.94
C LEU A 162 12.06 8.15 -20.35
N VAL A 163 11.39 9.25 -20.64
CA VAL A 163 10.01 9.33 -21.15
C VAL A 163 10.04 9.81 -22.61
N HIS A 164 9.54 8.97 -23.51
CA HIS A 164 9.49 9.26 -24.93
C HIS A 164 8.29 8.62 -25.61
N PRO A 165 7.61 9.24 -26.58
CA PRO A 165 6.38 8.72 -27.20
C PRO A 165 6.49 7.29 -27.73
N GLU A 166 7.67 6.87 -28.17
CA GLU A 166 7.88 5.58 -28.85
C GLU A 166 8.33 4.45 -27.92
N ILE A 167 8.83 4.78 -26.73
CA ILE A 167 9.28 3.80 -25.73
C ILE A 167 8.54 3.91 -24.41
N GLU A 168 7.53 4.80 -24.36
CA GLU A 168 6.78 5.15 -23.15
C GLU A 168 7.71 5.63 -22.03
N MET A 169 8.07 4.76 -21.08
CA MET A 169 8.93 5.08 -19.95
C MET A 169 9.92 3.93 -19.73
N THR A 170 11.20 4.26 -19.68
CA THR A 170 12.26 3.27 -19.48
C THR A 170 13.31 3.81 -18.52
N TRP A 171 13.65 3.05 -17.50
CA TRP A 171 14.75 3.38 -16.63
C TRP A 171 16.09 3.11 -17.32
N LEU A 172 17.03 4.04 -17.18
CA LEU A 172 18.40 3.97 -17.67
C LEU A 172 19.35 4.08 -16.48
N LEU A 173 20.16 3.06 -16.26
CA LEU A 173 21.20 3.04 -15.25
C LEU A 173 22.52 3.53 -15.86
N GLN A 174 23.25 4.37 -15.15
CA GLN A 174 24.58 4.82 -15.55
C GLN A 174 25.62 4.04 -14.78
N GLU A 175 26.39 3.22 -15.51
CA GLU A 175 27.50 2.45 -14.96
C GLU A 175 28.75 3.32 -14.88
N VAL A 176 29.43 3.27 -13.72
CA VAL A 176 30.63 4.04 -13.43
C VAL A 176 31.76 3.11 -13.08
N GLU A 177 32.93 3.34 -13.69
CA GLU A 177 34.18 2.67 -13.37
C GLU A 177 35.25 3.73 -13.06
N ASN A 178 35.98 3.54 -11.97
CA ASN A 178 37.00 4.49 -11.48
C ASN A 178 36.52 5.97 -11.42
N GLY A 179 35.25 6.17 -11.07
CA GLY A 179 34.64 7.50 -10.92
C GLY A 179 34.19 8.14 -12.25
N SER A 180 34.37 7.47 -13.39
CA SER A 180 33.94 7.96 -14.71
C SER A 180 32.78 7.11 -15.24
N PRO A 181 31.74 7.71 -15.81
CA PRO A 181 30.69 6.98 -16.49
C PRO A 181 31.22 6.33 -17.75
N ILE A 182 30.90 5.05 -17.93
CA ILE A 182 31.40 4.24 -19.05
C ILE A 182 30.31 3.78 -20.01
N ARG A 183 29.09 3.55 -19.52
CA ARG A 183 27.96 3.10 -20.35
C ARG A 183 26.61 3.40 -19.71
N VAL A 184 25.58 3.32 -20.54
CA VAL A 184 24.18 3.41 -20.15
C VAL A 184 23.52 2.04 -20.33
N VAL A 185 22.84 1.57 -19.31
CA VAL A 185 22.21 0.25 -19.26
C VAL A 185 20.72 0.41 -19.04
N PRO A 186 19.88 0.10 -20.03
CA PRO A 186 18.44 0.08 -19.82
C PRO A 186 18.06 -0.93 -18.75
N PHE A 187 17.08 -0.61 -17.93
CA PHE A 187 16.67 -1.42 -16.79
C PHE A 187 15.21 -1.84 -16.92
N ALA A 188 14.95 -3.10 -16.64
CA ALA A 188 13.59 -3.63 -16.51
C ALA A 188 13.50 -4.51 -15.26
N ILE A 189 12.38 -4.44 -14.55
CA ILE A 189 12.15 -5.22 -13.34
C ILE A 189 11.93 -6.69 -13.69
N ASN A 190 11.19 -6.99 -14.75
CA ASN A 190 10.97 -8.36 -15.20
C ASN A 190 10.95 -8.46 -16.74
N LYS A 191 11.07 -9.69 -17.27
CA LYS A 191 11.04 -9.96 -18.71
C LYS A 191 9.68 -9.74 -19.38
N ASN A 192 8.59 -9.66 -18.59
CA ASN A 192 7.21 -9.50 -19.10
C ASN A 192 6.82 -8.03 -19.29
N SER A 193 7.66 -7.08 -18.84
CA SER A 193 7.48 -5.66 -19.15
C SER A 193 7.55 -5.49 -20.67
N LYS A 194 6.77 -4.56 -21.23
CA LYS A 194 6.97 -4.12 -22.62
C LYS A 194 8.35 -3.47 -22.75
N ILE A 195 9.36 -4.29 -23.04
CA ILE A 195 10.73 -3.84 -23.13
C ILE A 195 10.96 -3.32 -24.55
N PRO A 196 11.27 -2.02 -24.74
CA PRO A 196 11.64 -1.51 -26.06
C PRO A 196 12.98 -2.14 -26.51
N SER A 197 13.25 -2.17 -27.82
CA SER A 197 14.54 -2.67 -28.28
C SER A 197 15.69 -1.75 -27.84
N VAL A 198 16.83 -2.33 -27.51
CA VAL A 198 18.06 -1.59 -27.14
C VAL A 198 18.47 -0.64 -28.26
N SER A 199 18.35 -1.08 -29.54
CA SER A 199 18.63 -0.25 -30.70
C SER A 199 17.77 1.01 -30.70
N ARG A 200 16.48 0.90 -30.41
CA ARG A 200 15.58 2.05 -30.39
C ARG A 200 15.91 3.03 -29.26
N ILE A 201 16.25 2.53 -28.08
CA ILE A 201 16.72 3.37 -26.97
C ILE A 201 18.02 4.09 -27.37
N SER A 202 18.97 3.38 -27.98
CA SER A 202 20.24 3.94 -28.45
C SER A 202 20.01 5.04 -29.50
N ASP A 203 19.08 4.84 -30.44
CA ASP A 203 18.75 5.83 -31.46
C ASP A 203 18.17 7.11 -30.82
N ILE A 204 17.24 6.96 -29.87
CA ILE A 204 16.66 8.10 -29.13
C ILE A 204 17.73 8.84 -28.35
N ILE A 205 18.60 8.14 -27.63
CA ILE A 205 19.71 8.74 -26.86
C ILE A 205 20.61 9.58 -27.77
N LYS A 206 20.98 9.03 -28.94
CA LYS A 206 21.79 9.73 -29.93
C LYS A 206 21.07 10.92 -30.56
N GLU A 207 19.81 10.75 -30.97
CA GLU A 207 19.00 11.81 -31.56
C GLU A 207 18.82 13.01 -30.60
N GLN A 208 18.70 12.74 -29.30
CA GLN A 208 18.49 13.77 -28.28
C GLN A 208 19.80 14.31 -27.68
N GLY A 209 20.98 13.80 -28.11
CA GLY A 209 22.26 14.18 -27.53
C GLY A 209 22.40 13.86 -26.04
N LEU A 210 21.77 12.79 -25.59
CA LEU A 210 21.80 12.38 -24.18
C LEU A 210 23.00 11.44 -23.95
N PHE A 211 23.57 11.53 -22.75
CA PHE A 211 24.68 10.64 -22.33
C PHE A 211 25.83 10.59 -23.34
N GLU A 212 26.28 11.77 -23.81
CA GLU A 212 27.29 11.91 -24.86
C GLU A 212 28.52 11.03 -24.61
N GLY A 213 28.91 10.28 -25.63
CA GLY A 213 30.07 9.39 -25.60
C GLY A 213 29.87 8.06 -24.87
N LEU A 214 28.70 7.79 -24.32
CA LEU A 214 28.42 6.53 -23.66
C LEU A 214 27.72 5.53 -24.60
N GLU A 215 28.12 4.28 -24.51
CA GLU A 215 27.49 3.18 -25.24
C GLU A 215 26.23 2.70 -24.47
N VAL A 216 25.18 2.39 -25.22
CA VAL A 216 23.97 1.73 -24.67
C VAL A 216 24.14 0.23 -24.83
N THR A 217 24.11 -0.49 -23.72
CA THR A 217 24.28 -1.95 -23.71
C THR A 217 22.95 -2.67 -23.55
N ASP A 218 22.98 -4.00 -23.47
CA ASP A 218 21.81 -4.82 -23.21
C ASP A 218 21.14 -4.48 -21.88
N PHE A 219 19.84 -4.80 -21.77
CA PHE A 219 19.06 -4.57 -20.58
C PHE A 219 19.69 -5.27 -19.35
N TYR A 220 19.85 -4.52 -18.28
CA TYR A 220 19.91 -5.08 -16.96
C TYR A 220 18.47 -5.41 -16.56
N ILE A 221 18.12 -6.65 -16.74
CA ILE A 221 16.88 -7.16 -16.19
C ILE A 221 17.25 -7.50 -14.75
N LEU A 222 16.61 -6.84 -13.80
CA LEU A 222 16.54 -7.36 -12.47
C LEU A 222 15.74 -8.66 -12.65
N SER A 223 16.46 -9.71 -13.13
CA SER A 223 15.88 -11.03 -13.01
C SER A 223 15.49 -11.07 -11.55
N GLU A 224 14.18 -11.07 -11.29
CA GLU A 224 13.76 -11.74 -10.06
C GLU A 224 14.61 -13.00 -10.11
N PRO A 225 15.53 -13.26 -9.17
CA PRO A 225 16.01 -14.59 -9.02
C PRO A 225 14.73 -15.40 -9.07
N GLU A 226 14.61 -16.46 -9.85
CA GLU A 226 13.41 -17.30 -9.88
C GLU A 226 13.05 -17.54 -8.43
N GLN A 227 12.28 -16.59 -7.87
CA GLN A 227 11.98 -16.52 -6.46
C GLN A 227 10.72 -17.33 -6.27
N THR A 228 10.93 -18.59 -6.51
CA THR A 228 10.14 -19.61 -5.86
C THR A 228 10.34 -19.43 -4.36
N VAL A 229 9.40 -18.76 -3.70
CA VAL A 229 9.38 -18.67 -2.24
C VAL A 229 8.96 -20.04 -1.75
N SER A 230 9.93 -20.91 -1.63
CA SER A 230 9.79 -22.25 -1.07
C SER A 230 9.89 -22.14 0.45
N SER A 231 9.03 -22.84 1.17
CA SER A 231 9.20 -23.06 2.61
C SER A 231 10.54 -23.75 2.98
N SER A 232 11.24 -24.31 1.98
CA SER A 232 12.49 -25.07 2.14
C SER A 232 13.71 -24.54 1.35
N LYS A 233 13.57 -23.54 0.45
CA LYS A 233 14.65 -23.06 -0.42
C LYS A 233 14.65 -21.55 -0.65
N LEU A 234 14.50 -20.76 0.39
CA LEU A 234 15.01 -19.39 0.34
C LEU A 234 16.53 -19.50 0.45
N SER A 235 17.25 -19.09 -0.61
CA SER A 235 18.72 -19.12 -0.61
C SER A 235 19.25 -18.39 0.62
N GLU A 236 20.29 -18.93 1.23
CA GLU A 236 20.89 -18.56 2.52
C GLU A 236 21.37 -17.09 2.64
N ASN A 237 21.15 -16.23 1.63
CA ASN A 237 21.69 -14.88 1.56
C ASN A 237 20.66 -13.73 1.60
N TYR A 238 19.36 -14.01 1.79
CA TYR A 238 18.35 -12.97 2.01
C TYR A 238 17.74 -13.12 3.40
N GLU A 239 17.77 -12.06 4.18
CA GLU A 239 17.01 -12.01 5.43
C GLU A 239 15.53 -12.19 5.10
N ARG A 240 14.97 -13.32 5.53
CA ARG A 240 13.54 -13.62 5.40
C ARG A 240 12.77 -12.57 6.19
N GLU A 241 11.71 -12.01 5.61
CA GLU A 241 10.78 -11.23 6.42
C GLU A 241 10.14 -12.17 7.45
N ILE A 242 10.31 -11.83 8.71
CA ILE A 242 9.75 -12.61 9.81
C ILE A 242 8.27 -12.24 9.94
N VAL A 243 7.40 -13.12 9.47
CA VAL A 243 5.96 -12.97 9.69
C VAL A 243 5.63 -13.49 11.08
N SER A 244 5.36 -12.57 12.00
CA SER A 244 5.01 -12.92 13.38
C SER A 244 3.52 -13.21 13.51
N GLU A 245 3.18 -14.06 14.49
CA GLU A 245 1.80 -14.21 14.94
C GLU A 245 1.47 -13.21 16.04
N ILE A 246 0.19 -13.06 16.35
CA ILE A 246 -0.27 -12.20 17.45
C ILE A 246 0.34 -12.71 18.77
N ILE A 247 1.12 -11.85 19.43
CA ILE A 247 1.68 -12.16 20.74
C ILE A 247 0.57 -12.01 21.77
N LEU A 248 0.21 -13.14 22.40
CA LEU A 248 -0.80 -13.17 23.44
C LEU A 248 -0.21 -12.90 24.82
N ALA A 249 -1.08 -12.56 25.76
CA ALA A 249 -0.76 -12.41 27.17
C ALA A 249 -0.28 -13.73 27.76
N ASP A 250 0.73 -13.69 28.62
CA ASP A 250 1.23 -14.88 29.32
C ASP A 250 0.22 -15.33 30.40
N ASP A 251 -0.38 -14.36 31.07
CA ASP A 251 -1.43 -14.58 32.06
C ASP A 251 -2.51 -13.48 32.00
N PHE A 252 -3.51 -13.57 32.89
CA PHE A 252 -4.59 -12.60 32.94
C PHE A 252 -4.09 -11.17 33.33
N MET A 253 -2.96 -11.06 34.00
CA MET A 253 -2.43 -9.77 34.49
C MET A 253 -1.65 -9.00 33.43
N ASP A 254 -1.34 -9.62 32.30
CA ASP A 254 -0.67 -8.98 31.15
C ASP A 254 -1.65 -8.12 30.34
N TYR A 255 -1.20 -6.99 29.82
CA TYR A 255 -2.00 -6.06 29.01
C TYR A 255 -2.07 -6.40 27.52
N LYS A 256 -1.34 -7.40 27.06
CA LYS A 256 -1.42 -7.92 25.70
C LYS A 256 -2.80 -8.53 25.38
N PRO A 257 -3.11 -8.84 24.13
CA PRO A 257 -4.32 -9.58 23.75
C PRO A 257 -4.48 -10.84 24.61
N CYS A 258 -5.68 -11.07 25.13
CA CYS A 258 -5.90 -12.16 26.08
C CYS A 258 -5.75 -13.55 25.45
N GLN A 259 -5.42 -14.54 26.27
CA GLN A 259 -5.47 -15.93 25.86
C GLN A 259 -6.89 -16.31 25.41
N PRO A 260 -7.07 -17.22 24.44
CA PRO A 260 -8.39 -17.66 23.98
C PRO A 260 -9.29 -18.19 25.11
N LYS A 261 -8.73 -18.81 26.14
CA LYS A 261 -9.47 -19.29 27.32
C LYS A 261 -10.08 -18.17 28.18
N ASP A 262 -9.41 -17.01 28.19
CA ASP A 262 -9.80 -15.82 28.98
C ASP A 262 -10.68 -14.84 28.21
N PHE A 263 -10.97 -15.14 26.91
CA PHE A 263 -11.81 -14.31 26.07
C PHE A 263 -13.28 -14.41 26.51
N VAL A 264 -13.89 -13.29 26.78
CA VAL A 264 -15.28 -13.19 27.27
C VAL A 264 -16.15 -12.33 26.38
N GLY A 265 -17.43 -12.68 26.32
CA GLY A 265 -18.43 -11.88 25.60
C GLY A 265 -18.31 -11.96 24.08
N ARG A 266 -18.88 -10.97 23.41
CA ARG A 266 -18.82 -10.84 21.97
C ARG A 266 -19.48 -11.99 21.18
N GLU A 267 -20.46 -12.67 21.75
CA GLU A 267 -21.11 -13.82 21.11
C GLU A 267 -21.71 -13.45 19.76
N TYR A 268 -22.29 -12.26 19.66
CA TYR A 268 -22.91 -11.76 18.41
C TYR A 268 -21.90 -11.62 17.28
N ILE A 269 -20.76 -10.97 17.55
CA ILE A 269 -19.74 -10.74 16.51
C ILE A 269 -19.03 -12.03 16.10
N GLN A 270 -18.81 -12.94 17.08
CA GLN A 270 -18.30 -14.28 16.79
C GLN A 270 -19.25 -15.03 15.85
N LYS A 271 -20.57 -14.91 16.09
CA LYS A 271 -21.60 -15.51 15.23
C LYS A 271 -21.60 -14.88 13.84
N GLU A 272 -21.55 -13.55 13.75
CA GLU A 272 -21.54 -12.86 12.46
C GLU A 272 -20.32 -13.21 11.59
N VAL A 273 -19.11 -13.31 12.20
CA VAL A 273 -17.91 -13.76 11.49
C VAL A 273 -18.08 -15.20 11.05
N TRP A 274 -18.67 -16.02 11.92
CA TRP A 274 -18.96 -17.42 11.63
C TRP A 274 -19.92 -17.57 10.45
N ASP A 275 -21.06 -16.90 10.49
CA ASP A 275 -22.06 -16.93 9.42
C ASP A 275 -21.46 -16.46 8.08
N TYR A 276 -20.60 -15.44 8.12
CA TYR A 276 -19.87 -15.00 6.94
C TYR A 276 -18.97 -16.10 6.37
N LEU A 277 -18.16 -16.77 7.19
CA LEU A 277 -17.27 -17.86 6.74
C LEU A 277 -18.04 -19.07 6.23
N GLU A 278 -19.18 -19.42 6.84
CA GLU A 278 -20.07 -20.46 6.33
C GLU A 278 -20.68 -20.07 4.97
N ASN A 279 -21.00 -18.79 4.76
CA ASN A 279 -21.48 -18.29 3.47
C ASN A 279 -20.38 -18.35 2.39
N VAL A 280 -19.11 -18.07 2.76
CA VAL A 280 -17.97 -18.28 1.85
C VAL A 280 -17.84 -19.76 1.49
N ARG A 281 -17.88 -20.64 2.50
CA ARG A 281 -17.79 -22.09 2.31
C ARG A 281 -18.88 -22.65 1.41
N GLY A 282 -20.11 -22.15 1.56
CA GLY A 282 -21.27 -22.52 0.73
C GLY A 282 -21.36 -21.73 -0.60
N ASN A 283 -20.34 -20.96 -0.94
CA ASN A 283 -20.28 -20.11 -2.14
C ASN A 283 -21.48 -19.15 -2.31
N SER A 284 -22.08 -18.73 -1.19
CA SER A 284 -23.21 -17.76 -1.17
C SER A 284 -22.76 -16.33 -0.88
N SER A 285 -21.52 -16.12 -0.41
CA SER A 285 -20.93 -14.79 -0.27
C SER A 285 -20.12 -14.42 -1.52
N GLN A 286 -20.33 -13.22 -2.04
CA GLN A 286 -19.50 -12.68 -3.13
C GLN A 286 -18.24 -11.97 -2.62
N SER A 287 -18.17 -11.61 -1.35
CA SER A 287 -16.98 -11.02 -0.76
C SER A 287 -16.02 -12.08 -0.23
N ARG A 288 -14.73 -11.85 -0.43
CA ARG A 288 -13.63 -12.64 0.15
C ARG A 288 -12.76 -11.81 1.07
N VAL A 289 -13.16 -10.58 1.34
CA VAL A 289 -12.45 -9.66 2.24
C VAL A 289 -13.31 -9.41 3.48
N LEU A 290 -12.75 -9.71 4.65
CA LEU A 290 -13.37 -9.49 5.95
C LEU A 290 -12.64 -8.38 6.70
N SER A 291 -13.37 -7.40 7.21
CA SER A 291 -12.81 -6.31 7.99
C SER A 291 -13.40 -6.31 9.40
N LEU A 292 -12.52 -6.38 10.42
CA LEU A 292 -12.88 -6.15 11.81
C LEU A 292 -12.53 -4.72 12.19
N ILE A 293 -13.52 -3.87 12.38
CA ILE A 293 -13.32 -2.47 12.73
C ILE A 293 -13.69 -2.20 14.20
N GLY A 294 -12.96 -1.31 14.84
CA GLY A 294 -13.23 -0.92 16.23
C GLY A 294 -12.13 -0.09 16.85
N GLY A 295 -12.44 0.62 17.91
CA GLY A 295 -11.49 1.44 18.66
C GLY A 295 -10.30 0.66 19.20
N SER A 296 -9.24 1.38 19.59
CA SER A 296 -8.13 0.80 20.32
C SER A 296 -8.62 0.19 21.63
N GLY A 297 -8.12 -1.00 21.98
CA GLY A 297 -8.51 -1.69 23.20
C GLY A 297 -9.89 -2.38 23.17
N ASN A 298 -10.60 -2.39 22.02
CA ASN A 298 -11.89 -3.09 21.88
C ASN A 298 -11.75 -4.61 21.73
N GLY A 299 -10.53 -5.15 21.69
CA GLY A 299 -10.28 -6.58 21.69
C GLY A 299 -10.29 -7.25 20.32
N LYS A 300 -9.98 -6.52 19.22
CA LYS A 300 -9.84 -7.08 17.85
C LYS A 300 -8.88 -8.27 17.82
N SER A 301 -7.64 -8.08 18.26
CA SER A 301 -6.60 -9.11 18.28
C SER A 301 -6.99 -10.32 19.15
N SER A 302 -7.65 -10.06 20.29
CA SER A 302 -8.15 -11.13 21.16
C SER A 302 -9.27 -11.95 20.49
N LEU A 303 -10.14 -11.29 19.72
CA LEU A 303 -11.17 -11.96 18.93
C LEU A 303 -10.56 -12.85 17.85
N ILE A 304 -9.57 -12.34 17.10
CA ILE A 304 -8.86 -13.10 16.06
C ILE A 304 -8.22 -14.35 16.67
N ALA A 305 -7.51 -14.20 17.78
CA ALA A 305 -6.91 -15.31 18.51
C ALA A 305 -7.97 -16.33 18.99
N ARG A 306 -9.12 -15.84 19.48
CA ARG A 306 -10.25 -16.69 19.90
C ARG A 306 -10.83 -17.49 18.74
N LEU A 307 -11.02 -16.87 17.58
CA LEU A 307 -11.51 -17.54 16.36
C LEU A 307 -10.52 -18.59 15.89
N SER A 308 -9.23 -18.26 15.79
CA SER A 308 -8.18 -19.22 15.43
C SER A 308 -8.17 -20.45 16.35
N SER A 309 -8.25 -20.24 17.66
CA SER A 309 -8.33 -21.33 18.63
C SER A 309 -9.60 -22.19 18.49
N ARG A 310 -10.75 -21.56 18.20
CA ARG A 310 -12.01 -22.28 18.00
C ARG A 310 -11.99 -23.16 16.78
N PHE A 311 -11.33 -22.73 15.70
CA PHE A 311 -11.22 -23.53 14.48
C PHE A 311 -10.38 -24.78 14.66
N LYS A 312 -9.51 -24.85 15.68
CA LYS A 312 -8.76 -26.06 16.04
C LYS A 312 -9.61 -27.12 16.76
N ASN A 313 -10.84 -26.80 17.18
CA ASN A 313 -11.73 -27.74 17.83
C ASN A 313 -12.29 -28.78 16.84
N GLN A 314 -12.55 -30.02 17.34
CA GLN A 314 -13.04 -31.17 16.58
C GLN A 314 -14.19 -30.82 15.60
N LYS A 315 -15.14 -30.00 16.04
CA LYS A 315 -16.31 -29.59 15.25
C LYS A 315 -15.96 -28.78 13.98
N TRP A 316 -14.84 -28.06 14.00
CA TRP A 316 -14.54 -27.04 13.03
C TRP A 316 -13.21 -27.20 12.32
N LYS A 317 -12.29 -27.97 12.87
CA LYS A 317 -10.91 -28.15 12.37
C LYS A 317 -10.84 -28.65 10.92
N ASN A 318 -11.89 -29.28 10.42
CA ASN A 318 -11.95 -29.79 9.05
C ASN A 318 -12.67 -28.81 8.08
N LYS A 319 -13.19 -27.68 8.59
CA LYS A 319 -13.95 -26.70 7.78
C LYS A 319 -13.25 -25.36 7.66
N PHE A 320 -12.59 -24.93 8.72
CA PHE A 320 -12.01 -23.60 8.81
C PHE A 320 -10.59 -23.66 9.36
N PHE A 321 -9.73 -22.87 8.74
CA PHE A 321 -8.38 -22.61 9.22
C PHE A 321 -8.12 -21.11 9.20
N LEU A 322 -7.54 -20.56 10.27
CA LEU A 322 -7.24 -19.14 10.38
C LEU A 322 -5.81 -18.95 10.83
N THR A 323 -5.03 -18.25 10.00
CA THR A 323 -3.68 -17.82 10.32
C THR A 323 -3.70 -16.34 10.70
N PRO A 324 -3.46 -15.99 11.96
CA PRO A 324 -3.30 -14.60 12.37
C PRO A 324 -1.90 -14.12 12.02
N VAL A 325 -1.81 -12.94 11.40
CA VAL A 325 -0.56 -12.30 11.01
C VAL A 325 -0.47 -10.95 11.68
N ASP A 326 0.60 -10.72 12.44
CA ASP A 326 0.89 -9.42 13.07
C ASP A 326 1.63 -8.52 12.09
N VAL A 327 0.93 -7.51 11.55
CA VAL A 327 1.48 -6.60 10.53
C VAL A 327 2.62 -5.73 11.08
N ARG A 328 2.78 -5.61 12.40
CA ARG A 328 3.92 -4.91 13.00
C ARG A 328 5.28 -5.54 12.66
N SER A 329 5.28 -6.81 12.27
CA SER A 329 6.48 -7.51 11.82
C SER A 329 6.91 -7.18 10.39
N ALA A 330 6.08 -6.48 9.61
CA ALA A 330 6.41 -6.09 8.25
C ALA A 330 7.66 -5.21 8.19
N ARG A 331 8.51 -5.47 7.18
CA ARG A 331 9.76 -4.75 6.93
C ARG A 331 9.91 -4.32 5.48
N GLY A 332 9.21 -4.94 4.54
CA GLY A 332 9.33 -4.67 3.11
C GLY A 332 8.20 -5.22 2.26
N GLY A 333 8.31 -5.09 0.96
CA GLY A 333 7.27 -5.42 -0.02
C GLY A 333 6.95 -6.91 -0.19
N ARG A 334 7.73 -7.81 0.43
CA ARG A 334 7.48 -9.26 0.36
C ARG A 334 6.55 -9.77 1.45
N PHE A 335 6.20 -8.93 2.40
CA PHE A 335 5.48 -9.34 3.60
C PHE A 335 4.17 -10.08 3.30
N VAL A 336 3.42 -9.63 2.30
CA VAL A 336 2.14 -10.27 1.92
C VAL A 336 2.39 -11.69 1.39
N ALA A 337 3.38 -11.88 0.52
CA ALA A 337 3.75 -13.18 -0.03
C ALA A 337 4.23 -14.14 1.07
N GLU A 338 5.10 -13.68 1.98
CA GLU A 338 5.58 -14.47 3.13
C GLU A 338 4.43 -14.85 4.09
N ALA A 339 3.46 -13.96 4.28
CA ALA A 339 2.27 -14.25 5.08
C ALA A 339 1.42 -15.36 4.42
N VAL A 340 1.28 -15.35 3.09
CA VAL A 340 0.60 -16.39 2.33
C VAL A 340 1.35 -17.72 2.44
N VAL A 341 2.68 -17.72 2.23
CA VAL A 341 3.52 -18.93 2.42
C VAL A 341 3.33 -19.49 3.81
N LYS A 342 3.40 -18.65 4.84
CA LYS A 342 3.18 -19.08 6.24
C LYS A 342 1.81 -19.71 6.44
N ALA A 343 0.75 -19.09 5.91
CA ALA A 343 -0.61 -19.55 6.08
C ALA A 343 -0.84 -20.92 5.43
N PHE A 344 -0.45 -21.08 4.18
CA PHE A 344 -0.59 -22.34 3.47
C PHE A 344 0.32 -23.44 4.05
N SER A 345 1.58 -23.13 4.33
CA SER A 345 2.49 -24.09 4.96
C SER A 345 2.00 -24.56 6.34
N SER A 346 1.40 -23.66 7.13
CA SER A 346 0.79 -24.05 8.42
C SER A 346 -0.44 -24.92 8.22
N ALA A 347 -1.30 -24.60 7.25
CA ALA A 347 -2.48 -25.40 6.93
C ALA A 347 -2.12 -26.81 6.41
N ILE A 348 -1.08 -26.91 5.60
CA ILE A 348 -0.53 -28.20 5.13
C ILE A 348 0.07 -28.99 6.29
N LYS A 349 0.90 -28.37 7.10
CA LYS A 349 1.56 -29.00 8.25
C LYS A 349 0.56 -29.52 9.30
N GLU A 350 -0.54 -28.79 9.52
CA GLU A 350 -1.60 -29.20 10.46
C GLU A 350 -2.61 -30.20 9.81
N GLY A 351 -2.39 -30.62 8.55
CA GLY A 351 -3.25 -31.58 7.83
C GLY A 351 -4.61 -31.00 7.39
N PHE A 352 -4.73 -29.69 7.36
CA PHE A 352 -5.94 -29.04 6.86
C PHE A 352 -6.01 -29.04 5.33
N ILE A 353 -4.87 -28.89 4.66
CA ILE A 353 -4.70 -29.05 3.22
C ILE A 353 -3.79 -30.26 2.99
N GLU A 354 -4.21 -31.18 2.12
CA GLU A 354 -3.36 -32.27 1.65
C GLU A 354 -2.59 -31.79 0.43
N TYR A 355 -1.27 -31.64 0.58
CA TYR A 355 -0.38 -31.16 -0.47
C TYR A 355 1.02 -31.75 -0.24
N GLU A 356 1.47 -32.58 -1.18
CA GLU A 356 2.73 -33.34 -1.01
C GLU A 356 3.95 -32.64 -1.63
N LYS A 357 3.71 -31.73 -2.59
CA LYS A 357 4.79 -30.98 -3.24
C LYS A 357 5.33 -29.87 -2.33
N PRO A 358 6.55 -29.35 -2.56
CA PRO A 358 6.99 -28.12 -1.93
C PRO A 358 6.03 -26.96 -2.26
N PHE A 359 5.55 -26.25 -1.25
CA PHE A 359 4.69 -25.08 -1.47
C PHE A 359 5.55 -23.90 -1.90
N LEU A 360 5.30 -23.38 -3.09
CA LEU A 360 6.10 -22.33 -3.75
C LEU A 360 5.20 -21.18 -4.18
N ILE A 361 5.66 -19.94 -3.99
CA ILE A 361 5.11 -18.76 -4.67
C ILE A 361 6.12 -18.32 -5.73
N GLU A 362 5.72 -18.35 -6.98
CA GLU A 362 6.59 -18.11 -8.12
C GLU A 362 6.84 -16.60 -8.34
N SER A 363 5.88 -15.77 -8.00
CA SER A 363 5.98 -14.32 -8.11
C SER A 363 5.32 -13.62 -6.93
N VAL A 364 6.01 -12.67 -6.32
CA VAL A 364 5.45 -11.83 -5.25
C VAL A 364 4.41 -10.85 -5.78
N THR A 365 4.43 -10.58 -7.08
CA THR A 365 3.45 -9.69 -7.74
C THR A 365 2.23 -10.44 -8.27
N ASP A 366 2.32 -11.76 -8.39
CA ASP A 366 1.21 -12.64 -8.78
C ASP A 366 1.15 -13.86 -7.86
N ILE A 367 0.83 -13.60 -6.60
CA ILE A 367 0.76 -14.63 -5.56
C ILE A 367 -0.28 -15.70 -5.92
N ILE A 368 -1.43 -15.26 -6.38
CA ILE A 368 -2.57 -16.14 -6.67
C ILE A 368 -2.33 -16.97 -7.95
N GLY A 369 -1.58 -16.47 -8.92
CA GLY A 369 -1.22 -17.20 -10.14
C GLY A 369 -0.23 -18.35 -9.93
N SER A 370 0.43 -18.43 -8.79
CA SER A 370 1.40 -19.49 -8.48
C SER A 370 0.72 -20.87 -8.46
N GLU A 371 1.33 -21.88 -9.13
CA GLU A 371 0.79 -23.24 -9.26
C GLU A 371 0.41 -23.85 -7.91
N SER A 372 1.31 -23.76 -6.93
CA SER A 372 1.07 -24.29 -5.58
C SER A 372 -0.15 -23.66 -4.91
N VAL A 373 -0.35 -22.35 -5.10
CA VAL A 373 -1.51 -21.62 -4.56
C VAL A 373 -2.78 -22.10 -5.24
N GLN A 374 -2.78 -22.19 -6.55
CA GLN A 374 -3.93 -22.63 -7.36
C GLN A 374 -4.35 -24.08 -7.01
N GLU A 375 -3.39 -25.01 -6.89
CA GLU A 375 -3.69 -26.40 -6.49
C GLU A 375 -4.29 -26.46 -5.07
N CYS A 376 -3.74 -25.70 -4.13
CA CYS A 376 -4.29 -25.62 -2.77
C CYS A 376 -5.68 -24.96 -2.74
N LEU A 377 -5.93 -23.92 -3.51
CA LEU A 377 -7.25 -23.29 -3.61
C LEU A 377 -8.30 -24.21 -4.21
N LYS A 378 -7.91 -24.97 -5.22
CA LYS A 378 -8.75 -26.03 -5.80
C LYS A 378 -9.11 -27.08 -4.74
N TYR A 379 -8.11 -27.57 -3.97
CA TYR A 379 -8.34 -28.51 -2.88
C TYR A 379 -9.32 -27.96 -1.83
N LEU A 380 -9.16 -26.68 -1.43
CA LEU A 380 -10.06 -26.04 -0.47
C LEU A 380 -11.51 -26.02 -0.98
N SER A 381 -11.71 -25.72 -2.26
CA SER A 381 -13.04 -25.66 -2.87
C SER A 381 -13.67 -27.05 -3.02
N GLU A 382 -12.90 -28.06 -3.43
CA GLU A 382 -13.38 -29.45 -3.60
C GLU A 382 -13.75 -30.11 -2.28
N HIS A 383 -13.14 -29.66 -1.16
CA HIS A 383 -13.39 -30.26 0.17
C HIS A 383 -14.23 -29.36 1.09
N ASP A 384 -14.86 -28.32 0.54
CA ASP A 384 -15.67 -27.35 1.33
C ASP A 384 -14.92 -26.79 2.55
N LYS A 385 -13.65 -26.45 2.38
CA LYS A 385 -12.78 -25.90 3.43
C LYS A 385 -12.49 -24.42 3.15
N VAL A 386 -12.37 -23.60 4.19
CA VAL A 386 -12.03 -22.18 4.08
C VAL A 386 -10.75 -21.87 4.83
N LEU A 387 -9.76 -21.31 4.14
CA LEU A 387 -8.57 -20.77 4.73
C LEU A 387 -8.74 -19.25 4.89
N THR A 388 -8.43 -18.72 6.07
CA THR A 388 -8.44 -17.27 6.35
C THR A 388 -7.04 -16.80 6.73
N ILE A 389 -6.52 -15.79 6.04
CA ILE A 389 -5.32 -15.08 6.42
C ILE A 389 -5.76 -13.75 7.01
N PHE A 390 -5.47 -13.53 8.29
CA PHE A 390 -5.96 -12.37 9.02
C PHE A 390 -4.82 -11.43 9.41
N PHE A 391 -4.76 -10.27 8.76
CA PHE A 391 -3.78 -9.22 9.02
C PHE A 391 -4.26 -8.33 10.17
N ASP A 392 -3.61 -8.49 11.33
CA ASP A 392 -3.93 -7.73 12.55
C ASP A 392 -2.96 -6.58 12.77
N GLN A 393 -3.38 -5.55 13.50
CA GLN A 393 -2.63 -4.32 13.77
C GLN A 393 -2.30 -3.55 12.48
N PHE A 394 -3.22 -3.56 11.52
CA PHE A 394 -2.99 -2.98 10.20
C PHE A 394 -2.70 -1.46 10.25
N GLU A 395 -3.20 -0.79 11.29
CA GLU A 395 -2.94 0.62 11.57
C GLU A 395 -1.47 0.97 11.81
N GLU A 396 -0.64 0.01 12.19
CA GLU A 396 0.78 0.26 12.45
C GLU A 396 1.56 0.57 11.16
N VAL A 397 1.07 0.12 10.02
CA VAL A 397 1.67 0.44 8.71
C VAL A 397 1.39 1.88 8.30
N PHE A 398 0.29 2.48 8.79
CA PHE A 398 -0.07 3.87 8.45
C PHE A 398 0.95 4.91 8.92
N MET A 399 1.69 4.58 9.96
CA MET A 399 2.65 5.47 10.61
C MET A 399 4.08 5.26 10.10
N LYS A 400 4.29 4.35 9.14
CA LYS A 400 5.59 3.99 8.62
C LYS A 400 5.64 4.26 7.12
N GLU A 401 6.18 5.41 6.75
CA GLU A 401 6.26 5.84 5.34
C GLU A 401 7.04 4.85 4.49
N GLU A 402 8.07 4.22 5.05
CA GLU A 402 8.87 3.19 4.39
C GLU A 402 8.07 1.94 4.00
N LEU A 403 6.88 1.74 4.60
CA LEU A 403 5.98 0.62 4.32
C LEU A 403 4.78 1.00 3.44
N PHE A 404 4.69 2.22 2.94
CA PHE A 404 3.54 2.65 2.14
C PHE A 404 3.37 1.83 0.85
N GLY A 405 4.45 1.28 0.31
CA GLY A 405 4.39 0.34 -0.81
C GLY A 405 3.56 -0.91 -0.54
N LEU A 406 3.51 -1.38 0.71
CA LEU A 406 2.73 -2.55 1.11
C LEU A 406 1.22 -2.38 0.90
N PHE A 407 0.69 -1.15 0.94
CA PHE A 407 -0.75 -0.95 0.70
C PHE A 407 -1.17 -1.40 -0.69
N LYS A 408 -0.31 -1.23 -1.70
CA LYS A 408 -0.57 -1.72 -3.06
C LYS A 408 -0.55 -3.26 -3.10
N GLU A 409 0.36 -3.89 -2.37
CA GLU A 409 0.44 -5.35 -2.29
C GLU A 409 -0.79 -5.94 -1.58
N PHE A 410 -1.19 -5.37 -0.46
CA PHE A 410 -2.41 -5.77 0.24
C PHE A 410 -3.66 -5.59 -0.63
N GLU A 411 -3.78 -4.44 -1.31
CA GLU A 411 -4.90 -4.15 -2.20
C GLU A 411 -4.97 -5.15 -3.34
N ARG A 412 -3.86 -5.35 -4.05
CA ARG A 412 -3.77 -6.29 -5.17
C ARG A 412 -4.16 -7.69 -4.71
N PHE A 413 -3.54 -8.19 -3.66
CA PHE A 413 -3.83 -9.51 -3.11
C PHE A 413 -5.32 -9.67 -2.73
N ALA A 414 -5.91 -8.67 -2.06
CA ALA A 414 -7.31 -8.70 -1.67
C ALA A 414 -8.26 -8.68 -2.89
N LEU A 415 -7.93 -7.92 -3.93
CA LEU A 415 -8.70 -7.87 -5.18
C LEU A 415 -8.58 -9.17 -5.96
N ASP A 416 -7.39 -9.76 -6.07
CA ASP A 416 -7.16 -11.03 -6.77
C ASP A 416 -7.93 -12.17 -6.08
N VAL A 417 -7.89 -12.24 -4.75
CA VAL A 417 -8.66 -13.21 -3.97
C VAL A 417 -10.17 -13.00 -4.16
N SER A 418 -10.62 -11.74 -4.21
CA SER A 418 -12.03 -11.43 -4.46
C SER A 418 -12.47 -11.79 -5.88
N ALA A 419 -11.62 -11.56 -6.88
CA ALA A 419 -11.93 -11.89 -8.28
C ALA A 419 -12.03 -13.41 -8.50
N LEU A 420 -11.18 -14.18 -7.83
CA LEU A 420 -11.16 -15.64 -7.99
C LEU A 420 -12.35 -16.35 -7.34
N GLN A 421 -13.03 -15.72 -6.38
CA GLN A 421 -14.18 -16.30 -5.65
C GLN A 421 -13.92 -17.69 -5.04
N SER A 422 -12.67 -17.98 -4.69
CA SER A 422 -12.25 -19.24 -4.05
C SER A 422 -12.59 -19.26 -2.55
N ASN A 423 -12.25 -20.38 -1.90
CA ASN A 423 -12.41 -20.54 -0.45
C ASN A 423 -11.23 -19.97 0.37
N LEU A 424 -10.58 -18.94 -0.14
CA LEU A 424 -9.59 -18.13 0.57
C LEU A 424 -10.24 -16.82 1.02
N VAL A 425 -10.02 -16.41 2.27
CA VAL A 425 -10.49 -15.16 2.84
C VAL A 425 -9.30 -14.34 3.32
N VAL A 426 -9.30 -13.07 2.98
CA VAL A 426 -8.35 -12.08 3.49
C VAL A 426 -9.04 -11.25 4.56
N GLY A 427 -8.52 -11.25 5.78
CA GLY A 427 -9.04 -10.49 6.90
C GLY A 427 -8.13 -9.30 7.26
N PHE A 428 -8.73 -8.18 7.63
CA PHE A 428 -8.02 -7.01 8.15
C PHE A 428 -8.61 -6.56 9.48
N SER A 429 -7.76 -6.25 10.48
CA SER A 429 -8.20 -5.49 11.63
C SER A 429 -7.91 -4.01 11.42
N TRP A 430 -8.93 -3.18 11.56
CA TRP A 430 -8.83 -1.75 11.33
C TRP A 430 -9.25 -0.96 12.56
N ARG A 431 -8.45 0.05 12.93
CA ARG A 431 -8.77 0.92 14.07
C ARG A 431 -9.65 2.08 13.60
N THR A 432 -10.80 2.24 14.25
CA THR A 432 -11.62 3.43 14.08
C THR A 432 -11.07 4.62 14.89
N GLY A 433 -11.37 5.86 14.43
CA GLY A 433 -10.92 7.07 15.11
C GLY A 433 -9.49 7.51 14.75
N ILE A 434 -8.87 6.91 13.74
CA ILE A 434 -7.68 7.46 13.10
C ILE A 434 -8.17 8.32 11.93
N THR A 435 -7.89 9.60 11.98
CA THR A 435 -8.09 10.49 10.84
C THR A 435 -6.83 10.38 9.98
N LEU A 436 -6.95 9.66 8.87
CA LEU A 436 -5.92 9.63 7.84
C LEU A 436 -6.22 10.78 6.89
N GLY A 437 -5.19 11.53 6.48
CA GLY A 437 -5.32 12.47 5.37
C GLY A 437 -5.71 11.72 4.09
N ASP A 438 -6.44 12.37 3.21
CA ASP A 438 -6.89 11.77 1.94
C ASP A 438 -5.71 11.33 1.06
N GLU A 439 -4.51 11.87 1.31
CA GLU A 439 -3.25 11.53 0.64
C GLU A 439 -2.61 10.23 1.13
N ASN A 440 -3.08 9.68 2.26
CA ASN A 440 -2.49 8.47 2.81
C ASN A 440 -2.85 7.25 1.94
N PRO A 441 -1.88 6.47 1.46
CA PRO A 441 -2.13 5.29 0.62
C PRO A 441 -3.08 4.27 1.25
N ALA A 442 -3.09 4.19 2.59
CA ALA A 442 -4.01 3.33 3.32
C ALA A 442 -5.47 3.76 3.13
N TYR A 443 -5.75 5.06 3.11
CA TYR A 443 -7.09 5.58 2.86
C TYR A 443 -7.55 5.22 1.45
N SER A 444 -6.69 5.41 0.45
CA SER A 444 -6.96 5.06 -0.94
C SER A 444 -7.27 3.57 -1.11
N MET A 445 -6.42 2.69 -0.55
CA MET A 445 -6.63 1.24 -0.53
C MET A 445 -7.97 0.89 0.14
N TRP A 446 -8.21 1.44 1.33
CA TRP A 446 -9.41 1.16 2.11
C TRP A 446 -10.69 1.53 1.36
N ASN A 447 -10.69 2.67 0.67
CA ASN A 447 -11.82 3.10 -0.16
C ASN A 447 -12.02 2.21 -1.38
N ARG A 448 -10.96 1.79 -2.07
CA ARG A 448 -11.05 0.88 -3.22
C ARG A 448 -11.58 -0.50 -2.84
N LEU A 449 -11.26 -0.97 -1.65
CA LEU A 449 -11.79 -2.25 -1.15
C LEU A 449 -13.22 -2.14 -0.59
N LYS A 450 -13.85 -0.96 -0.59
CA LYS A 450 -15.16 -0.73 0.02
C LYS A 450 -16.24 -1.69 -0.48
N ASP A 451 -16.31 -1.91 -1.77
CA ASP A 451 -17.34 -2.74 -2.40
C ASP A 451 -17.00 -4.25 -2.35
N TYR A 452 -15.77 -4.58 -1.97
CA TYR A 452 -15.26 -5.96 -1.91
C TYR A 452 -15.24 -6.52 -0.50
N ARG A 453 -15.34 -5.68 0.54
CA ARG A 453 -15.21 -6.11 1.94
C ARG A 453 -16.52 -6.16 2.69
N VAL A 454 -16.63 -7.13 3.57
CA VAL A 454 -17.66 -7.20 4.60
C VAL A 454 -17.10 -6.64 5.90
N GLU A 455 -17.72 -5.60 6.43
CA GLU A 455 -17.31 -4.97 7.67
C GLU A 455 -18.06 -5.54 8.87
N LYS A 456 -17.30 -5.88 9.92
CA LYS A 456 -17.81 -6.32 11.21
C LYS A 456 -17.27 -5.40 12.30
N LYS A 457 -18.17 -4.70 12.99
CA LYS A 457 -17.80 -3.67 13.96
C LYS A 457 -17.80 -4.20 15.39
N LEU A 458 -16.68 -4.01 16.09
CA LEU A 458 -16.57 -4.28 17.51
C LEU A 458 -17.02 -3.04 18.29
N GLU A 459 -18.26 -3.07 18.72
CA GLU A 459 -18.81 -2.04 19.61
C GLU A 459 -18.21 -2.15 21.03
N PRO A 460 -18.27 -1.11 21.87
CA PRO A 460 -17.95 -1.21 23.28
C PRO A 460 -18.71 -2.37 23.96
N PHE A 461 -18.18 -2.92 25.06
CA PHE A 461 -18.88 -3.93 25.86
C PHE A 461 -20.15 -3.35 26.46
N ASP A 462 -21.20 -4.13 26.41
CA ASP A 462 -22.39 -3.87 27.23
C ASP A 462 -22.13 -4.24 28.70
N LEU A 463 -23.15 -4.03 29.55
CA LEU A 463 -23.07 -4.36 30.97
C LEU A 463 -22.87 -5.86 31.23
N LYS A 464 -23.43 -6.70 30.37
CA LYS A 464 -23.33 -8.16 30.48
C LYS A 464 -21.89 -8.62 30.19
N ASP A 465 -21.31 -8.15 29.10
CA ASP A 465 -19.95 -8.51 28.72
C ASP A 465 -18.91 -7.90 29.67
N SER A 466 -19.14 -6.66 30.14
CA SER A 466 -18.33 -6.05 31.20
C SER A 466 -18.36 -6.87 32.49
N SER A 467 -19.53 -7.37 32.88
CA SER A 467 -19.68 -8.23 34.07
C SER A 467 -18.98 -9.59 33.89
N LYS A 468 -19.02 -10.17 32.69
CA LYS A 468 -18.27 -11.40 32.38
C LYS A 468 -16.76 -11.19 32.53
N LEU A 469 -16.22 -10.05 32.08
CA LEU A 469 -14.81 -9.73 32.22
C LEU A 469 -14.39 -9.65 33.70
N ILE A 470 -15.20 -8.98 34.53
CA ILE A 470 -14.94 -8.92 35.97
C ILE A 470 -15.02 -10.32 36.61
N ASN A 471 -16.01 -11.14 36.23
CA ASN A 471 -16.09 -12.49 36.74
C ASN A 471 -14.86 -13.33 36.35
N SER A 472 -14.39 -13.18 35.12
CA SER A 472 -13.14 -13.82 34.68
C SER A 472 -11.93 -13.35 35.48
N PHE A 473 -11.85 -12.04 35.77
CA PHE A 473 -10.80 -11.49 36.64
C PHE A 473 -10.85 -12.11 38.04
N GLU A 474 -12.05 -12.15 38.67
CA GLU A 474 -12.23 -12.76 40.01
C GLU A 474 -11.87 -14.25 40.06
N LEU A 475 -12.16 -15.00 38.99
CA LEU A 475 -11.79 -16.41 38.87
C LEU A 475 -10.27 -16.59 38.74
N ASN A 476 -9.62 -15.76 37.94
CA ASN A 476 -8.17 -15.88 37.71
C ASN A 476 -7.33 -15.43 38.91
N THR A 477 -7.82 -14.47 39.71
CA THR A 477 -7.09 -13.89 40.83
C THR A 477 -7.50 -14.43 42.20
N GLY A 478 -8.66 -15.08 42.30
CA GLY A 478 -9.28 -15.45 43.57
C GLY A 478 -9.82 -14.25 44.38
N PHE A 479 -9.65 -13.04 43.87
CA PHE A 479 -10.04 -11.81 44.55
C PHE A 479 -11.45 -11.38 44.13
N LYS A 480 -12.36 -11.19 45.10
CA LYS A 480 -13.73 -10.75 44.83
C LYS A 480 -13.89 -9.27 45.03
N LEU A 481 -14.44 -8.58 44.05
CA LEU A 481 -14.80 -7.20 44.09
C LEU A 481 -16.19 -7.03 44.72
N ASN A 482 -16.35 -6.08 45.66
CA ASN A 482 -17.67 -5.76 46.19
C ASN A 482 -18.55 -5.06 45.13
N LYS A 483 -19.87 -5.11 45.31
CA LYS A 483 -20.83 -4.59 44.33
C LYS A 483 -20.63 -3.11 43.96
N PRO A 484 -20.40 -2.19 44.91
CA PRO A 484 -20.15 -0.78 44.60
C PRO A 484 -18.90 -0.59 43.72
N LEU A 485 -17.81 -1.28 44.02
CA LEU A 485 -16.56 -1.18 43.27
C LEU A 485 -16.71 -1.75 41.85
N ARG A 486 -17.38 -2.89 41.72
CA ARG A 486 -17.70 -3.46 40.37
C ARG A 486 -18.47 -2.45 39.52
N THR A 487 -19.54 -1.86 40.07
CA THR A 487 -20.34 -0.85 39.35
C THR A 487 -19.48 0.35 38.92
N ARG A 488 -18.64 0.85 39.82
CA ARG A 488 -17.75 1.98 39.53
C ARG A 488 -16.72 1.64 38.44
N LEU A 489 -16.10 0.45 38.47
CA LEU A 489 -15.14 0.03 37.46
C LEU A 489 -15.80 -0.08 36.08
N ILE A 490 -17.00 -0.66 35.99
CA ILE A 490 -17.74 -0.78 34.72
C ILE A 490 -18.07 0.63 34.18
N GLN A 491 -18.55 1.52 35.02
CA GLN A 491 -18.88 2.90 34.62
C GLN A 491 -17.66 3.66 34.12
N GLN A 492 -16.53 3.55 34.84
CA GLN A 492 -15.29 4.22 34.45
C GLN A 492 -14.67 3.64 33.16
N ALA A 493 -14.87 2.37 32.93
CA ALA A 493 -14.36 1.71 31.72
C ALA A 493 -15.14 2.07 30.45
N GLN A 494 -16.37 2.63 30.57
CA GLN A 494 -17.21 3.04 29.42
C GLN A 494 -17.32 1.98 28.31
N GLY A 495 -17.33 0.71 28.68
CA GLY A 495 -17.39 -0.42 27.74
C GLY A 495 -16.08 -0.77 27.05
N TYR A 496 -14.93 -0.14 27.37
CA TYR A 496 -13.63 -0.52 26.81
C TYR A 496 -13.03 -1.71 27.55
N PRO A 497 -12.94 -2.91 26.93
CA PRO A 497 -12.46 -4.13 27.61
C PRO A 497 -11.06 -4.00 28.19
N TRP A 498 -10.14 -3.40 27.40
CA TRP A 498 -8.76 -3.16 27.84
C TRP A 498 -8.71 -2.26 29.08
N LEU A 499 -9.50 -1.16 29.09
CA LEU A 499 -9.52 -0.25 30.22
C LEU A 499 -10.11 -0.91 31.46
N LEU A 500 -11.20 -1.70 31.31
CA LEU A 500 -11.82 -2.43 32.39
C LEU A 500 -10.83 -3.44 33.01
N LYS A 501 -10.14 -4.19 32.19
CA LYS A 501 -9.09 -5.13 32.62
C LYS A 501 -7.97 -4.38 33.37
N LYS A 502 -7.50 -3.25 32.83
CA LYS A 502 -6.46 -2.43 33.46
C LYS A 502 -6.89 -1.90 34.82
N LEU A 503 -8.11 -1.42 34.94
CA LEU A 503 -8.69 -0.95 36.22
C LEU A 503 -8.76 -2.08 37.25
N CYS A 504 -9.23 -3.26 36.87
CA CYS A 504 -9.27 -4.43 37.75
C CYS A 504 -7.87 -4.81 38.25
N ILE A 505 -6.90 -4.90 37.35
CA ILE A 505 -5.49 -5.20 37.71
C ILE A 505 -4.92 -4.13 38.64
N HIS A 506 -5.21 -2.85 38.38
CA HIS A 506 -4.70 -1.77 39.23
C HIS A 506 -5.26 -1.82 40.65
N VAL A 507 -6.55 -2.11 40.78
CA VAL A 507 -7.18 -2.30 42.11
C VAL A 507 -6.54 -3.47 42.83
N PHE A 508 -6.35 -4.62 42.16
CA PHE A 508 -5.74 -5.81 42.76
C PHE A 508 -4.31 -5.58 43.23
N LYS A 509 -3.50 -4.81 42.50
CA LYS A 509 -2.13 -4.49 42.88
C LYS A 509 -1.98 -3.50 44.04
N LYS A 510 -3.07 -2.79 44.36
CA LYS A 510 -3.08 -1.78 45.44
C LYS A 510 -3.70 -2.28 46.75
N LEU A 511 -4.29 -3.43 46.72
CA LEU A 511 -4.87 -4.11 47.90
C LEU A 511 -3.93 -5.17 48.42
#